data_6fecb9cb5bb813bd580d7873495d028b
#
_entry.id   6fecb9cb5bb813bd580d7873495d028b
#
_cell.length_a   1.000
_cell.length_b   1.000
_cell.length_c   1.000
_cell.angle_alpha   90.00
_cell.angle_beta   90.00
_cell.angle_gamma   90.00
#
_symmetry.space_group_name_H-M   'P 1'
#
loop_
_entity.id
_entity.type
_entity.pdbx_description
1 polymer ?
#
loop_
_entity_poly.entity_id
_entity_poly.type
_entity_poly.pdbx_seq_one_letter_code
_entity_poly.pdbx_strand_id
1 'polypeptide(L)'
;MPEYVKIDRMLLSGIDSDPHRQHFVNDIIEFTSDNGIMALAEGVETTKEMKTVIQLGADLIQGYYTAHPNAEVVQLISPQVVNEIVQYNEGVSDVADRHVFVMEHTRSVSLMKIENKGYTSIVVAQKAGGDNTVRIVGAHGYNSDISLRVKDGFTGTIVLQNASFSSDRNVPSIDCGENTDIHILLEGKNTCKGGGIKIPESSRVTFAGNGDMKVQVNSGTYYGIGNDVESKHGVIRFKQDGAISVDVNGVNGTAIGAGKGGQLRIEKGRYDICVNGENGVAVGSIDSPVDLKLLQCDMNIQFDAANGVAIGSVNGHADIKISNTSIALRGSSSRYVAVGTLDGDGSRVDICLSLIHI
;
A
#
# COMPACT_ATOMS: atom_id res chain seq x y z
N MET A 1 0.56 25.89 -11.06
CA MET A 1 -0.74 25.52 -10.47
C MET A 1 -0.99 26.41 -9.28
N PRO A 2 -2.23 26.75 -8.92
CA PRO A 2 -2.52 27.55 -7.73
C PRO A 2 -2.13 26.77 -6.46
N GLU A 3 -1.74 27.45 -5.41
CA GLU A 3 -1.46 26.83 -4.11
C GLU A 3 -2.76 26.47 -3.37
N TYR A 4 -3.82 27.23 -3.62
CA TYR A 4 -5.11 27.08 -2.94
C TYR A 4 -6.27 27.14 -3.93
N VAL A 5 -7.30 26.36 -3.67
CA VAL A 5 -8.64 26.51 -4.24
C VAL A 5 -9.60 26.87 -3.11
N LYS A 6 -10.28 28.03 -3.24
CA LYS A 6 -11.28 28.48 -2.28
C LYS A 6 -12.65 27.94 -2.67
N ILE A 7 -13.28 27.23 -1.76
CA ILE A 7 -14.65 26.73 -1.89
C ILE A 7 -15.55 27.76 -1.26
N ASP A 8 -16.35 28.44 -2.09
CA ASP A 8 -17.18 29.55 -1.68
C ASP A 8 -18.29 29.12 -0.69
N ARG A 9 -18.65 30.04 0.22
CA ARG A 9 -19.73 29.88 1.18
C ARG A 9 -21.03 29.38 0.57
N MET A 10 -21.35 29.77 -0.65
CA MET A 10 -22.60 29.37 -1.33
C MET A 10 -22.72 27.85 -1.47
N LEU A 11 -21.58 27.14 -1.54
CA LEU A 11 -21.52 25.68 -1.59
C LEU A 11 -21.51 25.05 -0.19
N LEU A 12 -21.06 25.80 0.83
CA LEU A 12 -20.88 25.30 2.18
C LEU A 12 -22.06 25.56 3.12
N SER A 13 -22.85 26.59 2.83
CA SER A 13 -24.02 26.94 3.67
C SER A 13 -25.04 25.80 3.67
N GLY A 14 -25.28 25.19 4.86
CA GLY A 14 -26.18 24.05 5.04
C GLY A 14 -25.67 22.73 4.44
N ILE A 15 -24.38 22.61 4.17
CA ILE A 15 -23.76 21.40 3.58
C ILE A 15 -23.96 20.16 4.46
N ASP A 16 -24.11 20.34 5.76
CA ASP A 16 -24.36 19.26 6.72
C ASP A 16 -25.64 18.46 6.44
N SER A 17 -26.60 19.07 5.77
CA SER A 17 -27.91 18.50 5.46
C SER A 17 -28.20 18.30 3.97
N ASP A 18 -27.27 18.66 3.08
CA ASP A 18 -27.43 18.56 1.63
C ASP A 18 -26.43 17.56 0.99
N PRO A 19 -26.85 16.32 0.72
CA PRO A 19 -25.99 15.31 0.11
C PRO A 19 -25.46 15.68 -1.27
N HIS A 20 -26.19 16.48 -2.08
CA HIS A 20 -25.73 16.91 -3.40
C HIS A 20 -24.57 17.90 -3.28
N ARG A 21 -24.67 18.85 -2.34
CA ARG A 21 -23.56 19.76 -2.05
C ARG A 21 -22.36 19.04 -1.49
N GLN A 22 -22.56 18.07 -0.58
CA GLN A 22 -21.48 17.24 -0.07
C GLN A 22 -20.75 16.53 -1.20
N HIS A 23 -21.48 15.93 -2.13
CA HIS A 23 -20.89 15.25 -3.28
C HIS A 23 -20.07 16.21 -4.16
N PHE A 24 -20.65 17.37 -4.50
CA PHE A 24 -19.97 18.36 -5.34
C PHE A 24 -18.71 18.93 -4.68
N VAL A 25 -18.79 19.26 -3.39
CA VAL A 25 -17.63 19.74 -2.61
C VAL A 25 -16.56 18.64 -2.47
N ASN A 26 -16.98 17.38 -2.29
CA ASN A 26 -16.05 16.27 -2.28
C ASN A 26 -15.28 16.12 -3.60
N ASP A 27 -15.96 16.28 -4.75
CA ASP A 27 -15.29 16.22 -6.07
C ASP A 27 -14.24 17.34 -6.23
N ILE A 28 -14.52 18.55 -5.71
CA ILE A 28 -13.54 19.64 -5.70
C ILE A 28 -12.35 19.29 -4.80
N ILE A 29 -12.60 18.75 -3.61
CA ILE A 29 -11.56 18.38 -2.66
C ILE A 29 -10.71 17.23 -3.22
N GLU A 30 -11.32 16.24 -3.86
CA GLU A 30 -10.60 15.18 -4.55
C GLU A 30 -9.70 15.73 -5.66
N PHE A 31 -10.25 16.59 -6.51
CA PHE A 31 -9.47 17.24 -7.57
C PHE A 31 -8.27 18.03 -7.00
N THR A 32 -8.48 18.81 -5.93
CA THR A 32 -7.39 19.58 -5.32
C THR A 32 -6.35 18.66 -4.70
N SER A 33 -6.78 17.59 -4.02
CA SER A 33 -5.90 16.59 -3.43
C SER A 33 -5.05 15.89 -4.49
N ASP A 34 -5.65 15.44 -5.59
CA ASP A 34 -4.96 14.76 -6.69
C ASP A 34 -3.90 15.64 -7.36
N ASN A 35 -4.07 16.96 -7.30
CA ASN A 35 -3.15 17.93 -7.89
C ASN A 35 -2.20 18.60 -6.89
N GLY A 36 -2.19 18.18 -5.63
CA GLY A 36 -1.34 18.77 -4.58
C GLY A 36 -1.74 20.21 -4.20
N ILE A 37 -2.98 20.61 -4.46
CA ILE A 37 -3.54 21.94 -4.17
C ILE A 37 -4.29 21.86 -2.84
N MET A 38 -4.18 22.88 -1.98
CA MET A 38 -4.95 22.94 -0.74
C MET A 38 -6.38 23.44 -0.97
N ALA A 39 -7.37 22.73 -0.44
CA ALA A 39 -8.76 23.15 -0.43
C ALA A 39 -9.05 24.03 0.79
N LEU A 40 -9.45 25.28 0.59
CA LEU A 40 -9.88 26.21 1.62
C LEU A 40 -11.40 26.33 1.63
N ALA A 41 -12.05 25.85 2.68
CA ALA A 41 -13.47 26.05 2.93
C ALA A 41 -13.72 27.46 3.48
N GLU A 42 -14.36 28.33 2.69
CA GLU A 42 -14.59 29.73 3.03
C GLU A 42 -16.04 29.99 3.49
N GLY A 43 -16.19 30.70 4.60
CA GLY A 43 -17.49 31.09 5.12
C GLY A 43 -18.19 30.02 5.95
N VAL A 44 -17.46 29.19 6.63
CA VAL A 44 -18.00 28.23 7.62
C VAL A 44 -18.53 28.98 8.84
N GLU A 45 -19.81 28.83 9.18
CA GLU A 45 -20.48 29.59 10.22
C GLU A 45 -21.01 28.73 11.36
N THR A 46 -21.14 27.43 11.16
CA THR A 46 -21.67 26.51 12.18
C THR A 46 -20.74 25.32 12.45
N THR A 47 -20.84 24.76 13.66
CA THR A 47 -20.17 23.52 14.06
C THR A 47 -20.44 22.38 13.07
N LYS A 48 -21.69 22.25 12.60
CA LYS A 48 -22.09 21.17 11.69
C LYS A 48 -21.46 21.32 10.32
N GLU A 49 -21.44 22.53 9.78
CA GLU A 49 -20.72 22.82 8.52
C GLU A 49 -19.23 22.52 8.68
N MET A 50 -18.61 23.01 9.77
CA MET A 50 -17.20 22.75 10.07
C MET A 50 -16.89 21.24 10.14
N LYS A 51 -17.71 20.49 10.89
CA LYS A 51 -17.57 19.03 10.96
C LYS A 51 -17.64 18.39 9.57
N THR A 52 -18.62 18.78 8.77
CA THR A 52 -18.83 18.21 7.43
C THR A 52 -17.65 18.52 6.50
N VAL A 53 -17.15 19.77 6.45
CA VAL A 53 -16.01 20.10 5.56
C VAL A 53 -14.70 19.42 6.02
N ILE A 54 -14.50 19.22 7.33
CA ILE A 54 -13.38 18.45 7.86
C ILE A 54 -13.52 16.98 7.41
N GLN A 55 -14.70 16.39 7.53
CA GLN A 55 -14.96 15.00 7.12
C GLN A 55 -14.80 14.80 5.61
N LEU A 56 -15.09 15.82 4.80
CA LEU A 56 -14.85 15.81 3.37
C LEU A 56 -13.36 16.01 3.00
N GLY A 57 -12.52 16.42 3.97
CA GLY A 57 -11.06 16.54 3.78
C GLY A 57 -10.57 17.92 3.38
N ALA A 58 -11.31 19.00 3.66
CA ALA A 58 -10.81 20.36 3.48
C ALA A 58 -9.53 20.59 4.30
N ASP A 59 -8.51 21.19 3.67
CA ASP A 59 -7.21 21.43 4.31
C ASP A 59 -7.23 22.65 5.23
N LEU A 60 -8.01 23.66 4.85
CA LEU A 60 -8.10 24.95 5.55
C LEU A 60 -9.56 25.35 5.72
N ILE A 61 -9.85 26.04 6.82
CA ILE A 61 -11.19 26.53 7.13
C ILE A 61 -11.10 28.03 7.48
N GLN A 62 -11.97 28.83 6.87
CA GLN A 62 -12.16 30.23 7.15
C GLN A 62 -13.65 30.51 7.33
N GLY A 63 -14.03 31.26 8.35
CA GLY A 63 -15.42 31.68 8.54
C GLY A 63 -15.68 32.22 9.93
N TYR A 64 -16.90 32.73 10.14
CA TYR A 64 -17.29 33.32 11.41
C TYR A 64 -17.25 32.34 12.60
N TYR A 65 -17.32 31.05 12.29
CA TYR A 65 -17.17 30.02 13.33
C TYR A 65 -15.74 29.94 13.88
N THR A 66 -14.74 30.16 13.04
CA THR A 66 -13.33 30.13 13.47
C THR A 66 -12.89 31.48 14.07
N ALA A 67 -13.19 32.58 13.40
CA ALA A 67 -12.96 33.93 13.88
C ALA A 67 -13.75 34.98 13.09
N HIS A 68 -14.24 36.00 13.79
CA HIS A 68 -14.81 37.17 13.11
C HIS A 68 -13.71 38.07 12.54
N PRO A 69 -13.99 38.81 11.43
CA PRO A 69 -13.06 39.79 10.91
C PRO A 69 -12.68 40.82 11.99
N ASN A 70 -11.37 41.06 12.15
CA ASN A 70 -10.84 42.05 13.07
C ASN A 70 -9.79 42.90 12.36
N ALA A 71 -9.66 44.16 12.77
CA ALA A 71 -8.62 45.05 12.27
C ALA A 71 -7.20 44.61 12.64
N GLU A 72 -7.08 43.87 13.75
CA GLU A 72 -5.83 43.26 14.17
C GLU A 72 -5.82 41.77 13.85
N VAL A 73 -4.64 41.21 13.55
CA VAL A 73 -4.49 39.78 13.28
C VAL A 73 -4.87 39.00 14.54
N VAL A 74 -5.88 38.11 14.41
CA VAL A 74 -6.28 37.20 15.48
C VAL A 74 -5.16 36.19 15.70
N GLN A 75 -4.48 36.29 16.85
CA GLN A 75 -3.33 35.44 17.15
C GLN A 75 -3.73 34.03 17.64
N LEU A 76 -4.92 33.87 18.19
CA LEU A 76 -5.39 32.61 18.75
C LEU A 76 -6.87 32.39 18.39
N ILE A 77 -7.16 31.22 17.83
CA ILE A 77 -8.52 30.71 17.68
C ILE A 77 -9.01 30.25 19.08
N SER A 78 -10.32 30.33 19.32
CA SER A 78 -10.92 29.83 20.56
C SER A 78 -10.49 28.40 20.89
N PRO A 79 -10.03 28.09 22.11
CA PRO A 79 -9.69 26.74 22.50
C PRO A 79 -10.79 25.70 22.25
N GLN A 80 -12.05 26.13 22.34
CA GLN A 80 -13.19 25.27 22.03
C GLN A 80 -13.17 24.86 20.55
N VAL A 81 -13.00 25.82 19.65
CA VAL A 81 -12.95 25.56 18.19
C VAL A 81 -11.74 24.69 17.85
N VAL A 82 -10.59 24.95 18.46
CA VAL A 82 -9.39 24.10 18.28
C VAL A 82 -9.67 22.66 18.70
N ASN A 83 -10.28 22.45 19.88
CA ASN A 83 -10.63 21.12 20.36
C ASN A 83 -11.63 20.42 19.46
N GLU A 84 -12.63 21.14 18.94
CA GLU A 84 -13.59 20.56 17.99
C GLU A 84 -12.92 20.19 16.65
N ILE A 85 -12.03 21.04 16.11
CA ILE A 85 -11.25 20.72 14.91
C ILE A 85 -10.41 19.46 15.13
N VAL A 86 -9.71 19.39 16.26
CA VAL A 86 -8.93 18.20 16.63
C VAL A 86 -9.85 16.99 16.73
N GLN A 87 -10.96 17.07 17.47
CA GLN A 87 -11.90 15.98 17.64
C GLN A 87 -12.53 15.51 16.31
N TYR A 88 -12.84 16.42 15.38
CA TYR A 88 -13.43 16.06 14.10
C TYR A 88 -12.40 15.53 13.11
N ASN A 89 -11.13 15.95 13.20
CA ASN A 89 -10.02 15.35 12.47
C ASN A 89 -9.62 13.99 13.06
N GLU A 90 -9.70 13.84 14.39
CA GLU A 90 -9.41 12.58 15.07
C GLU A 90 -10.54 11.55 14.91
N GLY A 91 -11.65 11.90 14.24
CA GLY A 91 -12.87 11.11 14.01
C GLY A 91 -12.72 9.63 14.23
N VAL A 92 -12.68 9.26 15.52
CA VAL A 92 -12.57 7.89 16.01
C VAL A 92 -11.18 7.25 15.94
N SER A 93 -10.30 7.58 16.84
CA SER A 93 -9.41 6.56 17.41
C SER A 93 -8.96 6.97 18.80
N ASP A 94 -8.83 5.99 19.67
CA ASP A 94 -8.29 6.10 21.01
C ASP A 94 -7.03 6.97 21.06
N VAL A 95 -6.90 7.73 22.13
CA VAL A 95 -5.87 8.74 22.43
C VAL A 95 -4.40 8.28 22.27
N ALA A 96 -4.16 7.03 21.86
CA ALA A 96 -2.84 6.43 21.71
C ALA A 96 -2.13 6.72 20.37
N ASP A 97 -2.83 7.13 19.30
CA ASP A 97 -2.25 7.25 17.96
C ASP A 97 -2.44 8.64 17.33
N ARG A 98 -1.80 9.66 17.91
CA ARG A 98 -1.82 11.05 17.38
C ARG A 98 -1.16 11.21 15.99
N HIS A 99 -0.58 10.14 15.44
CA HIS A 99 0.14 10.14 14.17
C HIS A 99 -0.47 9.24 13.10
N VAL A 100 -1.71 8.79 13.32
CA VAL A 100 -2.43 7.92 12.38
C VAL A 100 -3.54 8.67 11.67
N PHE A 101 -3.50 8.70 10.34
CA PHE A 101 -4.58 9.22 9.51
C PHE A 101 -5.53 8.09 9.11
N VAL A 102 -6.79 8.16 9.52
CA VAL A 102 -7.79 7.12 9.23
C VAL A 102 -8.66 7.52 8.02
N MET A 103 -8.60 6.72 6.95
CA MET A 103 -9.42 6.85 5.75
C MET A 103 -10.72 6.05 5.92
N GLU A 104 -11.68 6.58 6.65
CA GLU A 104 -13.01 5.97 6.80
C GLU A 104 -14.05 6.63 5.88
N HIS A 105 -13.93 7.94 5.70
CA HIS A 105 -14.84 8.75 4.90
C HIS A 105 -14.15 9.45 3.71
N THR A 106 -12.84 9.56 3.76
CA THR A 106 -12.03 10.19 2.71
C THR A 106 -11.72 9.19 1.60
N ARG A 107 -12.03 9.54 0.36
CA ARG A 107 -11.76 8.68 -0.81
C ARG A 107 -10.37 8.86 -1.38
N SER A 108 -9.78 10.05 -1.25
CA SER A 108 -8.46 10.36 -1.78
C SER A 108 -7.60 11.09 -0.76
N VAL A 109 -6.30 10.77 -0.69
CA VAL A 109 -5.35 11.42 0.20
C VAL A 109 -4.00 11.61 -0.46
N SER A 110 -3.38 12.78 -0.25
CA SER A 110 -2.01 13.06 -0.66
C SER A 110 -1.04 12.74 0.47
N LEU A 111 -0.06 11.85 0.22
CA LEU A 111 0.99 11.50 1.19
C LEU A 111 1.72 12.72 1.71
N MET A 112 2.12 13.63 0.82
CA MET A 112 2.81 14.87 1.20
C MET A 112 1.97 15.73 2.15
N LYS A 113 0.65 15.83 1.91
CA LYS A 113 -0.23 16.62 2.77
C LYS A 113 -0.35 16.04 4.17
N ILE A 114 -0.54 14.73 4.28
CA ILE A 114 -0.68 14.10 5.60
C ILE A 114 0.64 14.06 6.37
N GLU A 115 1.76 13.87 5.69
CA GLU A 115 3.08 13.92 6.32
C GLU A 115 3.41 15.33 6.83
N ASN A 116 3.09 16.38 6.06
CA ASN A 116 3.22 17.77 6.49
C ASN A 116 2.34 18.11 7.71
N LYS A 117 1.27 17.36 7.95
CA LYS A 117 0.43 17.46 9.16
C LYS A 117 0.98 16.63 10.34
N GLY A 118 2.11 15.93 10.17
CA GLY A 118 2.75 15.13 11.21
C GLY A 118 2.25 13.70 11.34
N TYR A 119 1.47 13.21 10.39
CA TYR A 119 1.07 11.80 10.37
C TYR A 119 2.20 10.92 9.86
N THR A 120 2.36 9.75 10.45
CA THR A 120 3.36 8.73 10.09
C THR A 120 2.74 7.44 9.58
N SER A 121 1.42 7.32 9.64
CA SER A 121 0.69 6.14 9.21
C SER A 121 -0.67 6.49 8.65
N ILE A 122 -1.10 5.73 7.64
CA ILE A 122 -2.47 5.73 7.11
C ILE A 122 -3.14 4.43 7.51
N VAL A 123 -4.38 4.51 7.97
CA VAL A 123 -5.26 3.34 8.15
C VAL A 123 -6.44 3.43 7.20
N VAL A 124 -6.54 2.49 6.28
CA VAL A 124 -7.71 2.33 5.40
C VAL A 124 -8.75 1.48 6.12
N ALA A 125 -9.94 2.02 6.32
CA ALA A 125 -11.03 1.35 7.02
C ALA A 125 -12.25 1.13 6.10
N GLN A 126 -13.06 0.14 6.44
CA GLN A 126 -14.30 -0.18 5.73
C GLN A 126 -15.32 0.94 5.92
N LYS A 127 -15.87 1.47 4.83
CA LYS A 127 -17.01 2.37 4.88
C LYS A 127 -18.32 1.57 4.96
N ALA A 128 -19.22 1.97 5.83
CA ALA A 128 -20.54 1.36 5.91
C ALA A 128 -21.39 1.76 4.68
N GLY A 129 -21.70 0.79 3.84
CA GLY A 129 -22.59 0.92 2.68
C GLY A 129 -22.03 1.77 1.56
N GLY A 130 -21.42 1.15 0.53
CA GLY A 130 -20.97 1.83 -0.67
C GLY A 130 -19.71 1.24 -1.30
N ASP A 131 -19.20 1.94 -2.29
CA ASP A 131 -17.93 1.61 -2.95
C ASP A 131 -16.76 1.93 -2.00
N ASN A 132 -15.97 0.90 -1.69
CA ASN A 132 -14.77 1.00 -0.87
C ASN A 132 -13.53 1.21 -1.74
N THR A 133 -13.58 2.14 -2.67
CA THR A 133 -12.42 2.57 -3.44
C THR A 133 -11.77 3.76 -2.75
N VAL A 134 -10.49 3.63 -2.41
CA VAL A 134 -9.66 4.71 -1.85
C VAL A 134 -8.45 4.94 -2.74
N ARG A 135 -8.02 6.19 -2.87
CA ARG A 135 -6.86 6.60 -3.64
C ARG A 135 -5.81 7.23 -2.74
N ILE A 136 -4.58 6.77 -2.84
CA ILE A 136 -3.43 7.32 -2.12
C ILE A 136 -2.46 7.87 -3.16
N VAL A 137 -2.24 9.17 -3.12
CA VAL A 137 -1.46 9.90 -4.11
C VAL A 137 -0.14 10.37 -3.50
N GLY A 138 0.96 9.99 -4.10
CA GLY A 138 2.28 10.54 -3.84
C GLY A 138 2.70 11.52 -4.93
N ALA A 139 3.90 12.07 -4.80
CA ALA A 139 4.51 12.90 -5.83
C ALA A 139 5.70 12.17 -6.46
N HIS A 140 5.93 12.39 -7.75
CA HIS A 140 7.04 11.77 -8.47
C HIS A 140 8.39 12.12 -7.82
N GLY A 141 9.15 11.09 -7.44
CA GLY A 141 10.45 11.27 -6.78
C GLY A 141 10.39 11.62 -5.30
N TYR A 142 9.20 11.78 -4.73
CA TYR A 142 9.00 12.00 -3.31
C TYR A 142 9.01 10.68 -2.55
N ASN A 143 9.79 10.60 -1.46
CA ASN A 143 9.80 9.47 -0.56
C ASN A 143 9.14 9.93 0.74
N SER A 144 8.05 9.31 1.14
CA SER A 144 7.41 9.60 2.43
C SER A 144 7.84 8.59 3.49
N ASP A 145 7.80 9.03 4.75
CA ASP A 145 8.03 8.18 5.93
C ASP A 145 6.70 7.64 6.51
N ILE A 146 5.73 7.47 5.64
CA ILE A 146 4.40 6.99 6.00
C ILE A 146 4.28 5.48 5.73
N SER A 147 3.71 4.76 6.68
CA SER A 147 3.27 3.37 6.51
C SER A 147 1.77 3.29 6.20
N LEU A 148 1.36 2.24 5.49
CA LEU A 148 -0.03 1.96 5.19
C LEU A 148 -0.50 0.70 5.94
N ARG A 149 -1.61 0.81 6.65
CA ARG A 149 -2.29 -0.31 7.25
C ARG A 149 -3.73 -0.40 6.75
N VAL A 150 -4.16 -1.58 6.36
CA VAL A 150 -5.55 -1.87 6.04
C VAL A 150 -6.20 -2.51 7.26
N LYS A 151 -7.35 -1.99 7.67
CA LYS A 151 -8.10 -2.52 8.83
C LYS A 151 -8.66 -3.91 8.49
N ASP A 152 -8.67 -4.78 9.48
CA ASP A 152 -9.17 -6.14 9.35
C ASP A 152 -10.61 -6.17 8.81
N GLY A 153 -10.87 -7.13 7.93
CA GLY A 153 -12.16 -7.29 7.27
C GLY A 153 -12.43 -6.35 6.09
N PHE A 154 -11.49 -5.48 5.72
CA PHE A 154 -11.68 -4.58 4.58
C PHE A 154 -11.83 -5.35 3.26
N THR A 155 -12.83 -4.94 2.48
CA THR A 155 -13.04 -5.43 1.11
C THR A 155 -13.20 -4.24 0.19
N GLY A 156 -12.30 -4.10 -0.82
CA GLY A 156 -12.35 -2.96 -1.72
C GLY A 156 -11.12 -2.76 -2.58
N THR A 157 -11.01 -1.56 -3.15
CA THR A 157 -9.93 -1.19 -4.06
C THR A 157 -9.08 -0.08 -3.44
N ILE A 158 -7.76 -0.26 -3.47
CA ILE A 158 -6.79 0.76 -3.08
C ILE A 158 -5.99 1.15 -4.31
N VAL A 159 -6.17 2.37 -4.78
CA VAL A 159 -5.39 2.94 -5.89
C VAL A 159 -4.14 3.59 -5.32
N LEU A 160 -2.98 3.13 -5.74
CA LEU A 160 -1.68 3.72 -5.40
C LEU A 160 -1.13 4.45 -6.60
N GLN A 161 -1.03 5.78 -6.51
CA GLN A 161 -0.57 6.64 -7.59
C GLN A 161 0.70 7.37 -7.20
N ASN A 162 1.84 6.97 -7.77
CA ASN A 162 3.16 7.51 -7.42
C ASN A 162 3.42 7.51 -5.90
N ALA A 163 2.84 6.55 -5.18
CA ALA A 163 2.88 6.48 -3.73
C ALA A 163 4.18 5.85 -3.24
N SER A 164 4.77 6.45 -2.21
CA SER A 164 5.96 5.93 -1.54
C SER A 164 5.64 5.67 -0.08
N PHE A 165 5.90 4.46 0.38
CA PHE A 165 5.73 4.07 1.77
C PHE A 165 7.05 3.66 2.37
N SER A 166 7.24 3.94 3.65
CA SER A 166 8.37 3.44 4.40
C SER A 166 7.97 3.02 5.80
N SER A 167 8.81 2.22 6.43
CA SER A 167 8.64 1.79 7.80
C SER A 167 9.99 1.43 8.42
N ASP A 168 10.01 1.36 9.74
CA ASP A 168 11.13 0.82 10.49
C ASP A 168 11.35 -0.67 10.16
N ARG A 169 12.58 -1.16 10.41
CA ARG A 169 13.05 -2.49 10.00
C ARG A 169 12.16 -3.67 10.37
N ASN A 170 11.32 -3.56 11.39
CA ASN A 170 10.52 -4.65 11.93
C ASN A 170 9.01 -4.48 11.70
N VAL A 171 8.61 -3.51 10.89
CA VAL A 171 7.21 -3.21 10.61
C VAL A 171 7.00 -3.22 9.10
N PRO A 172 5.93 -3.83 8.57
CA PRO A 172 5.64 -3.76 7.14
C PRO A 172 5.38 -2.31 6.70
N SER A 173 5.88 -1.96 5.50
CA SER A 173 5.56 -0.66 4.89
C SER A 173 4.09 -0.59 4.48
N ILE A 174 3.53 -1.74 4.07
CA ILE A 174 2.10 -1.95 3.83
C ILE A 174 1.67 -3.20 4.57
N ASP A 175 0.71 -3.07 5.50
CA ASP A 175 0.03 -4.19 6.16
C ASP A 175 -1.40 -4.31 5.62
N CYS A 176 -1.67 -5.42 4.94
CA CYS A 176 -2.97 -5.66 4.32
C CYS A 176 -4.07 -6.11 5.29
N GLY A 177 -3.78 -6.24 6.59
CA GLY A 177 -4.76 -6.64 7.61
C GLY A 177 -5.29 -8.07 7.44
N GLU A 178 -5.96 -8.56 8.47
CA GLU A 178 -6.55 -9.90 8.50
C GLU A 178 -7.96 -9.93 7.85
N ASN A 179 -8.32 -11.06 7.24
CA ASN A 179 -9.65 -11.28 6.64
C ASN A 179 -10.04 -10.25 5.58
N THR A 180 -9.08 -9.75 4.80
CA THR A 180 -9.30 -8.72 3.79
C THR A 180 -9.39 -9.30 2.37
N ASP A 181 -10.09 -8.58 1.46
CA ASP A 181 -10.09 -8.85 0.02
C ASP A 181 -9.81 -7.54 -0.73
N ILE A 182 -8.53 -7.35 -1.12
CA ILE A 182 -8.02 -6.07 -1.58
C ILE A 182 -7.61 -6.15 -3.05
N HIS A 183 -8.08 -5.19 -3.85
CA HIS A 183 -7.54 -4.91 -5.17
C HIS A 183 -6.62 -3.70 -5.09
N ILE A 184 -5.30 -3.90 -5.24
CA ILE A 184 -4.32 -2.81 -5.33
C ILE A 184 -4.13 -2.45 -6.80
N LEU A 185 -4.61 -1.26 -7.18
CA LEU A 185 -4.39 -0.71 -8.52
C LEU A 185 -3.16 0.19 -8.51
N LEU A 186 -2.17 -0.19 -9.30
CA LEU A 186 -0.91 0.55 -9.43
C LEU A 186 -1.00 1.54 -10.60
N GLU A 187 -0.74 2.81 -10.32
CA GLU A 187 -0.62 3.90 -11.28
C GLU A 187 0.72 4.62 -11.08
N GLY A 188 1.47 4.85 -12.16
CA GLY A 188 2.78 5.49 -12.08
C GLY A 188 3.82 4.64 -11.33
N LYS A 189 4.69 5.28 -10.54
CA LYS A 189 5.81 4.62 -9.85
C LYS A 189 5.57 4.59 -8.35
N ASN A 190 5.37 3.40 -7.79
CA ASN A 190 5.12 3.21 -6.36
C ASN A 190 6.32 2.52 -5.70
N THR A 191 6.58 2.84 -4.43
CA THR A 191 7.72 2.29 -3.70
C THR A 191 7.35 1.90 -2.27
N CYS A 192 7.97 0.81 -1.78
CA CYS A 192 7.96 0.42 -0.37
C CYS A 192 9.39 0.23 0.10
N LYS A 193 9.77 0.85 1.23
CA LYS A 193 11.14 0.78 1.79
C LYS A 193 11.10 0.39 3.26
N GLY A 194 12.12 -0.35 3.68
CA GLY A 194 12.26 -0.81 5.07
C GLY A 194 11.62 -2.17 5.28
N GLY A 195 10.36 -2.24 5.65
CA GLY A 195 9.56 -3.47 5.66
C GLY A 195 8.91 -3.76 4.31
N GLY A 196 8.43 -4.98 4.12
CA GLY A 196 7.74 -5.40 2.89
C GLY A 196 6.24 -5.09 2.91
N ILE A 197 5.52 -5.77 2.02
CA ILE A 197 4.06 -5.77 1.94
C ILE A 197 3.55 -7.04 2.61
N LYS A 198 2.93 -6.89 3.78
CA LYS A 198 2.39 -8.00 4.55
C LYS A 198 1.00 -8.40 4.07
N ILE A 199 0.84 -9.67 3.76
CA ILE A 199 -0.43 -10.28 3.34
C ILE A 199 -0.70 -11.48 4.25
N PRO A 200 -1.51 -11.33 5.30
CA PRO A 200 -1.83 -12.40 6.24
C PRO A 200 -2.53 -13.60 5.58
N GLU A 201 -2.44 -14.78 6.21
CA GLU A 201 -2.99 -16.05 5.70
C GLU A 201 -4.49 -15.97 5.36
N SER A 202 -5.26 -15.23 6.16
CA SER A 202 -6.70 -15.07 5.99
C SER A 202 -7.10 -14.10 4.87
N SER A 203 -6.13 -13.45 4.21
CA SER A 203 -6.38 -12.32 3.32
C SER A 203 -6.11 -12.65 1.86
N ARG A 204 -6.75 -11.90 0.97
CA ARG A 204 -6.56 -11.98 -0.47
C ARG A 204 -6.15 -10.62 -1.02
N VAL A 205 -5.07 -10.58 -1.80
CA VAL A 205 -4.60 -9.35 -2.44
C VAL A 205 -4.37 -9.60 -3.93
N THR A 206 -4.96 -8.75 -4.76
CA THR A 206 -4.75 -8.75 -6.22
C THR A 206 -4.09 -7.43 -6.62
N PHE A 207 -2.88 -7.51 -7.18
CA PHE A 207 -2.20 -6.38 -7.80
C PHE A 207 -2.62 -6.28 -9.26
N ALA A 208 -3.02 -5.08 -9.70
CA ALA A 208 -3.44 -4.78 -11.06
C ALA A 208 -3.02 -3.35 -11.46
N GLY A 209 -3.35 -2.92 -12.68
CA GLY A 209 -3.00 -1.60 -13.21
C GLY A 209 -1.78 -1.62 -14.11
N ASN A 210 -1.34 -0.45 -14.53
CA ASN A 210 -0.22 -0.26 -15.46
C ASN A 210 1.01 0.39 -14.81
N GLY A 211 0.93 0.71 -13.53
CA GLY A 211 2.02 1.29 -12.75
C GLY A 211 3.02 0.26 -12.25
N ASP A 212 4.17 0.76 -11.83
CA ASP A 212 5.26 -0.04 -11.26
C ASP A 212 5.18 -0.06 -9.73
N MET A 213 5.70 -1.14 -9.12
CA MET A 213 5.92 -1.24 -7.69
C MET A 213 7.35 -1.67 -7.42
N LYS A 214 8.06 -0.91 -6.60
CA LYS A 214 9.40 -1.29 -6.12
C LYS A 214 9.37 -1.52 -4.62
N VAL A 215 9.78 -2.72 -4.18
CA VAL A 215 9.89 -3.10 -2.78
C VAL A 215 11.34 -3.33 -2.42
N GLN A 216 11.84 -2.64 -1.39
CA GLN A 216 13.23 -2.74 -0.92
C GLN A 216 13.26 -3.08 0.57
N VAL A 217 13.72 -4.26 0.89
CA VAL A 217 13.80 -4.78 2.26
C VAL A 217 15.26 -5.02 2.63
N ASN A 218 15.74 -4.34 3.65
CA ASN A 218 17.16 -4.35 4.04
C ASN A 218 17.42 -5.09 5.35
N SER A 219 16.56 -5.98 5.80
CA SER A 219 16.74 -6.69 7.06
C SER A 219 16.34 -8.15 6.99
N GLY A 220 17.11 -8.96 7.67
CA GLY A 220 17.40 -10.37 7.53
C GLY A 220 16.36 -11.43 7.74
N THR A 221 15.12 -11.11 8.09
CA THR A 221 14.07 -12.13 8.33
C THR A 221 12.80 -11.83 7.56
N TYR A 222 12.91 -11.00 6.52
CA TYR A 222 11.77 -10.37 5.91
C TYR A 222 11.49 -10.85 4.50
N TYR A 223 10.26 -10.62 4.17
CA TYR A 223 9.63 -10.85 2.88
C TYR A 223 9.51 -9.52 2.14
N GLY A 224 9.59 -9.57 0.85
CA GLY A 224 9.25 -8.43 0.00
C GLY A 224 7.74 -8.26 -0.12
N ILE A 225 7.05 -9.24 -0.70
CA ILE A 225 5.58 -9.27 -0.81
C ILE A 225 5.09 -10.64 -0.32
N GLY A 226 4.40 -10.66 0.81
CA GLY A 226 3.92 -11.92 1.39
C GLY A 226 3.76 -11.90 2.90
N ASN A 227 4.47 -12.77 3.60
CA ASN A 227 4.47 -12.82 5.07
C ASN A 227 5.82 -13.31 5.61
N ASP A 228 5.99 -13.26 6.92
CA ASP A 228 7.24 -13.59 7.58
C ASP A 228 7.62 -15.09 7.51
N VAL A 229 8.82 -15.42 8.00
CA VAL A 229 9.40 -16.77 7.94
C VAL A 229 8.61 -17.81 8.74
N GLU A 230 7.90 -17.42 9.78
CA GLU A 230 7.12 -18.31 10.64
C GLU A 230 5.63 -18.38 10.24
N SER A 231 5.23 -17.64 9.23
CA SER A 231 3.84 -17.48 8.85
C SER A 231 3.58 -17.94 7.41
N LYS A 232 2.29 -18.17 7.10
CA LYS A 232 1.79 -18.30 5.74
C LYS A 232 1.32 -16.95 5.23
N HIS A 233 1.43 -16.74 3.93
CA HIS A 233 0.70 -15.67 3.27
C HIS A 233 -0.67 -16.18 2.78
N GLY A 234 -1.59 -15.24 2.56
CA GLY A 234 -2.90 -15.50 2.00
C GLY A 234 -2.86 -15.73 0.48
N VAL A 235 -3.91 -15.35 -0.21
CA VAL A 235 -3.95 -15.45 -1.67
C VAL A 235 -3.33 -14.22 -2.30
N ILE A 236 -2.23 -14.38 -3.04
CA ILE A 236 -1.57 -13.31 -3.78
C ILE A 236 -1.76 -13.54 -5.28
N ARG A 237 -2.28 -12.53 -5.96
CA ARG A 237 -2.44 -12.52 -7.43
C ARG A 237 -1.83 -11.30 -8.05
N PHE A 238 -1.09 -11.49 -9.12
CA PHE A 238 -0.53 -10.41 -9.92
C PHE A 238 -1.15 -10.42 -11.31
N LYS A 239 -1.80 -9.31 -11.67
CA LYS A 239 -2.49 -9.06 -12.94
C LYS A 239 -2.11 -7.69 -13.55
N GLN A 240 -1.07 -7.05 -13.03
CA GLN A 240 -0.61 -5.74 -13.52
C GLN A 240 0.14 -5.86 -14.84
N ASP A 241 0.16 -4.78 -15.61
CA ASP A 241 0.94 -4.65 -16.85
C ASP A 241 2.31 -3.98 -16.63
N GLY A 242 2.49 -3.29 -15.51
CA GLY A 242 3.74 -2.65 -15.09
C GLY A 242 4.77 -3.63 -14.53
N ALA A 243 5.85 -3.08 -13.99
CA ALA A 243 6.92 -3.85 -13.38
C ALA A 243 6.77 -3.98 -11.85
N ILE A 244 7.04 -5.16 -11.33
CA ILE A 244 7.24 -5.41 -9.89
C ILE A 244 8.72 -5.67 -9.66
N SER A 245 9.37 -4.78 -8.92
CA SER A 245 10.77 -4.95 -8.53
C SER A 245 10.85 -5.25 -7.04
N VAL A 246 11.50 -6.35 -6.66
CA VAL A 246 11.65 -6.74 -5.25
C VAL A 246 13.12 -6.99 -4.96
N ASP A 247 13.64 -6.25 -3.98
CA ASP A 247 15.02 -6.36 -3.52
C ASP A 247 15.03 -6.73 -2.03
N VAL A 248 15.52 -7.91 -1.73
CA VAL A 248 15.56 -8.44 -0.35
C VAL A 248 16.99 -8.81 0.01
N ASN A 249 17.49 -8.20 1.09
CA ASN A 249 18.80 -8.48 1.64
C ASN A 249 18.66 -9.03 3.05
N GLY A 250 19.21 -10.23 3.31
CA GLY A 250 19.18 -10.75 4.66
C GLY A 250 19.39 -12.26 4.80
N VAL A 251 19.23 -12.78 6.04
CA VAL A 251 19.61 -14.16 6.37
C VAL A 251 18.63 -15.20 5.82
N ASN A 252 17.33 -14.92 5.83
CA ASN A 252 16.28 -15.83 5.36
C ASN A 252 15.24 -15.04 4.52
N GLY A 253 15.71 -14.37 3.48
CA GLY A 253 14.85 -13.47 2.68
C GLY A 253 13.96 -14.21 1.69
N THR A 254 12.65 -13.92 1.71
CA THR A 254 11.70 -14.33 0.66
C THR A 254 11.22 -13.10 -0.11
N ALA A 255 11.52 -13.02 -1.40
CA ALA A 255 11.14 -11.84 -2.15
C ALA A 255 9.62 -11.80 -2.42
N ILE A 256 9.04 -12.88 -2.94
CA ILE A 256 7.58 -13.02 -3.11
C ILE A 256 7.16 -14.36 -2.51
N GLY A 257 6.43 -14.32 -1.41
CA GLY A 257 5.99 -15.50 -0.68
C GLY A 257 6.07 -15.38 0.84
N ALA A 258 6.26 -16.49 1.53
CA ALA A 258 6.40 -16.55 2.99
C ALA A 258 7.15 -17.79 3.42
N GLY A 259 7.65 -17.83 4.66
CA GLY A 259 8.35 -19.00 5.17
C GLY A 259 7.51 -20.27 5.14
N LYS A 260 6.22 -20.18 5.46
CA LYS A 260 5.30 -21.33 5.49
C LYS A 260 4.37 -21.42 4.28
N GLY A 261 4.73 -20.74 3.17
CA GLY A 261 4.01 -20.81 1.90
C GLY A 261 2.70 -20.05 1.87
N GLY A 262 1.85 -20.43 0.94
CA GLY A 262 0.56 -19.79 0.64
C GLY A 262 0.14 -20.01 -0.81
N GLN A 263 -0.89 -19.31 -1.27
CA GLN A 263 -1.36 -19.38 -2.66
C GLN A 263 -0.81 -18.22 -3.48
N LEU A 264 0.01 -18.52 -4.50
CA LEU A 264 0.62 -17.49 -5.35
C LEU A 264 0.28 -17.73 -6.83
N ARG A 265 -0.22 -16.67 -7.49
CA ARG A 265 -0.57 -16.66 -8.90
C ARG A 265 0.01 -15.42 -9.56
N ILE A 266 0.91 -15.61 -10.50
CA ILE A 266 1.48 -14.55 -11.34
C ILE A 266 0.92 -14.76 -12.74
N GLU A 267 -0.04 -13.92 -13.14
CA GLU A 267 -0.79 -14.12 -14.38
C GLU A 267 -0.22 -13.31 -15.55
N LYS A 268 0.47 -12.19 -15.27
CA LYS A 268 1.20 -11.38 -16.25
C LYS A 268 2.12 -10.36 -15.58
N GLY A 269 2.88 -9.62 -16.39
CA GLY A 269 3.72 -8.51 -15.93
C GLY A 269 5.21 -8.82 -16.01
N ARG A 270 6.02 -7.83 -15.61
CA ARG A 270 7.49 -7.92 -15.54
C ARG A 270 7.94 -7.93 -14.11
N TYR A 271 8.91 -8.78 -13.81
CA TYR A 271 9.41 -8.97 -12.45
C TYR A 271 10.94 -8.89 -12.45
N ASP A 272 11.48 -7.95 -11.68
CA ASP A 272 12.90 -7.81 -11.40
C ASP A 272 13.13 -8.14 -9.93
N ILE A 273 13.67 -9.31 -9.63
CA ILE A 273 13.81 -9.82 -8.28
C ILE A 273 15.28 -9.99 -7.94
N CYS A 274 15.72 -9.38 -6.84
CA CYS A 274 17.06 -9.52 -6.31
C CYS A 274 17.01 -10.10 -4.88
N VAL A 275 17.69 -11.22 -4.67
CA VAL A 275 17.78 -11.88 -3.36
C VAL A 275 19.25 -12.05 -3.00
N ASN A 276 19.65 -11.38 -1.91
CA ASN A 276 21.01 -11.44 -1.38
C ASN A 276 21.02 -11.93 0.07
N GLY A 277 22.05 -12.65 0.46
CA GLY A 277 22.22 -13.02 1.87
C GLY A 277 22.65 -14.47 2.08
N GLU A 278 22.26 -15.05 3.20
CA GLU A 278 22.68 -16.42 3.57
C GLU A 278 21.74 -17.48 3.01
N ASN A 279 20.45 -17.34 3.25
CA ASN A 279 19.41 -18.22 2.69
C ASN A 279 18.35 -17.36 2.00
N GLY A 280 17.81 -17.83 0.88
CA GLY A 280 16.85 -17.02 0.16
C GLY A 280 15.88 -17.81 -0.71
N VAL A 281 14.73 -17.17 -0.97
CA VAL A 281 13.74 -17.62 -1.94
C VAL A 281 13.29 -16.43 -2.76
N ALA A 282 13.43 -16.50 -4.08
CA ALA A 282 12.92 -15.38 -4.90
C ALA A 282 11.39 -15.46 -5.04
N VAL A 283 10.83 -16.63 -5.35
CA VAL A 283 9.38 -16.83 -5.45
C VAL A 283 9.00 -18.16 -4.82
N GLY A 284 8.32 -18.13 -3.68
CA GLY A 284 7.91 -19.39 -3.04
C GLY A 284 7.93 -19.41 -1.51
N SER A 285 8.50 -20.47 -0.92
CA SER A 285 8.55 -20.67 0.54
C SER A 285 9.87 -21.26 1.03
N ILE A 286 10.07 -21.20 2.34
CA ILE A 286 11.21 -21.85 3.00
C ILE A 286 10.82 -23.24 3.48
N ASP A 287 9.82 -23.37 4.35
CA ASP A 287 9.53 -24.59 5.12
C ASP A 287 8.22 -25.30 4.77
N SER A 288 7.58 -24.96 3.67
CA SER A 288 6.26 -25.51 3.35
C SER A 288 6.08 -25.80 1.88
N PRO A 289 5.15 -26.69 1.53
CA PRO A 289 4.73 -26.86 0.15
C PRO A 289 4.22 -25.57 -0.48
N VAL A 290 4.51 -25.41 -1.77
CA VAL A 290 4.04 -24.28 -2.55
C VAL A 290 3.24 -24.75 -3.76
N ASP A 291 2.17 -24.03 -4.08
CA ASP A 291 1.42 -24.12 -5.33
C ASP A 291 1.60 -22.81 -6.10
N LEU A 292 2.46 -22.83 -7.10
CA LEU A 292 2.85 -21.67 -7.89
C LEU A 292 2.33 -21.77 -9.32
N LYS A 293 1.74 -20.68 -9.81
CA LYS A 293 1.40 -20.54 -11.24
C LYS A 293 1.99 -19.26 -11.78
N LEU A 294 2.88 -19.43 -12.76
CA LEU A 294 3.55 -18.35 -13.48
C LEU A 294 3.05 -18.38 -14.93
N LEU A 295 2.29 -17.37 -15.34
CA LEU A 295 1.63 -17.34 -16.64
C LEU A 295 1.93 -16.01 -17.33
N GLN A 296 2.36 -16.04 -18.59
CA GLN A 296 2.52 -14.86 -19.45
C GLN A 296 3.32 -13.71 -18.80
N CYS A 297 4.40 -14.02 -18.09
CA CYS A 297 5.22 -13.02 -17.42
C CYS A 297 6.70 -13.11 -17.85
N ASP A 298 7.39 -12.00 -17.65
CA ASP A 298 8.84 -11.90 -17.84
C ASP A 298 9.51 -11.71 -16.49
N MET A 299 10.38 -12.63 -16.08
CA MET A 299 11.08 -12.59 -14.79
C MET A 299 12.59 -12.50 -15.00
N ASN A 300 13.19 -11.51 -14.37
CA ASN A 300 14.64 -11.38 -14.25
C ASN A 300 15.00 -11.55 -12.77
N ILE A 301 15.68 -12.62 -12.44
CA ILE A 301 16.00 -12.98 -11.05
C ILE A 301 17.51 -12.94 -10.89
N GLN A 302 18.00 -12.06 -10.02
CA GLN A 302 19.36 -12.05 -9.52
C GLN A 302 19.37 -12.74 -8.15
N PHE A 303 20.06 -13.87 -8.05
CA PHE A 303 20.07 -14.70 -6.88
C PHE A 303 21.51 -14.88 -6.35
N ASP A 304 21.87 -14.06 -5.38
CA ASP A 304 23.19 -14.03 -4.76
C ASP A 304 23.16 -14.50 -3.30
N ALA A 305 22.12 -15.26 -2.91
CA ALA A 305 22.06 -15.93 -1.61
C ALA A 305 22.97 -17.19 -1.61
N ALA A 306 23.66 -17.42 -0.51
CA ALA A 306 24.58 -18.56 -0.40
C ALA A 306 23.86 -19.92 -0.56
N ASN A 307 22.62 -20.03 -0.06
CA ASN A 307 21.75 -21.19 -0.21
C ASN A 307 20.34 -20.77 -0.58
N GLY A 308 19.59 -21.62 -1.27
CA GLY A 308 18.16 -21.42 -1.43
C GLY A 308 17.57 -21.84 -2.76
N VAL A 309 16.43 -21.26 -3.09
CA VAL A 309 15.64 -21.60 -4.27
C VAL A 309 15.20 -20.33 -4.97
N ALA A 310 15.43 -20.25 -6.27
CA ALA A 310 14.91 -19.10 -7.01
C ALA A 310 13.39 -19.19 -7.15
N ILE A 311 12.83 -20.32 -7.60
CA ILE A 311 11.38 -20.53 -7.72
C ILE A 311 11.01 -21.87 -7.11
N GLY A 312 10.30 -21.86 -5.99
CA GLY A 312 9.86 -23.09 -5.34
C GLY A 312 9.93 -23.09 -3.81
N SER A 313 10.43 -24.16 -3.22
CA SER A 313 10.54 -24.32 -1.76
C SER A 313 11.91 -24.82 -1.34
N VAL A 314 12.41 -24.36 -0.20
CA VAL A 314 13.66 -24.92 0.34
C VAL A 314 13.41 -26.32 0.92
N ASN A 315 12.52 -26.44 1.90
CA ASN A 315 12.28 -27.69 2.65
C ASN A 315 10.93 -28.36 2.33
N GLY A 316 10.08 -27.74 1.53
CA GLY A 316 8.76 -28.26 1.21
C GLY A 316 8.66 -28.83 -0.20
N HIS A 317 7.53 -29.49 -0.49
CA HIS A 317 7.18 -29.91 -1.85
C HIS A 317 6.83 -28.67 -2.71
N ALA A 318 7.21 -28.68 -4.00
CA ALA A 318 6.88 -27.61 -4.92
C ALA A 318 6.05 -28.14 -6.11
N ASP A 319 4.80 -27.67 -6.23
CA ASP A 319 3.96 -27.85 -7.42
C ASP A 319 3.96 -26.55 -8.22
N ILE A 320 4.69 -26.56 -9.34
CA ILE A 320 5.00 -25.35 -10.11
C ILE A 320 4.50 -25.53 -11.54
N LYS A 321 3.68 -24.59 -11.99
CA LYS A 321 3.24 -24.51 -13.37
C LYS A 321 3.73 -23.21 -14.01
N ILE A 322 4.54 -23.34 -15.06
CA ILE A 322 5.09 -22.23 -15.83
C ILE A 322 4.55 -22.32 -17.26
N SER A 323 3.94 -21.25 -17.75
CA SER A 323 3.38 -21.24 -19.10
C SER A 323 3.52 -19.89 -19.77
N ASN A 324 4.00 -19.86 -21.02
CA ASN A 324 4.23 -18.64 -21.80
C ASN A 324 5.05 -17.57 -21.04
N THR A 325 6.05 -18.01 -20.28
CA THR A 325 6.83 -17.19 -19.36
C THR A 325 8.29 -17.21 -19.77
N SER A 326 8.94 -16.03 -19.74
CA SER A 326 10.38 -15.89 -19.88
C SER A 326 11.02 -15.72 -18.51
N ILE A 327 12.03 -16.51 -18.18
CA ILE A 327 12.76 -16.42 -16.92
C ILE A 327 14.25 -16.33 -17.22
N ALA A 328 14.89 -15.25 -16.82
CA ALA A 328 16.32 -15.10 -16.80
C ALA A 328 16.80 -15.15 -15.34
N LEU A 329 17.59 -16.17 -15.01
CA LEU A 329 18.19 -16.33 -13.70
C LEU A 329 19.70 -16.11 -13.78
N ARG A 330 20.21 -15.24 -12.91
CA ARG A 330 21.65 -14.91 -12.81
C ARG A 330 22.04 -14.85 -11.35
N GLY A 331 23.28 -15.17 -11.06
CA GLY A 331 23.83 -14.99 -9.71
C GLY A 331 24.94 -15.97 -9.40
N SER A 332 25.42 -15.87 -8.17
CA SER A 332 26.41 -16.79 -7.59
C SER A 332 25.87 -17.37 -6.30
N SER A 333 25.83 -18.69 -6.19
CA SER A 333 25.33 -19.37 -5.01
C SER A 333 26.13 -20.66 -4.76
N SER A 334 26.39 -20.96 -3.51
CA SER A 334 27.10 -22.19 -3.15
C SER A 334 26.21 -23.42 -3.30
N ARG A 335 24.92 -23.28 -3.01
CA ARG A 335 23.94 -24.36 -3.07
C ARG A 335 22.56 -23.80 -3.37
N TYR A 336 22.09 -24.00 -4.60
CA TYR A 336 20.76 -23.50 -4.94
C TYR A 336 20.04 -24.36 -5.98
N VAL A 337 18.73 -24.18 -6.05
CA VAL A 337 17.86 -24.75 -7.07
C VAL A 337 17.21 -23.63 -7.86
N ALA A 338 17.29 -23.67 -9.17
CA ALA A 338 16.65 -22.69 -10.03
C ALA A 338 15.12 -22.77 -9.96
N VAL A 339 14.55 -23.98 -10.13
CA VAL A 339 13.11 -24.22 -10.07
C VAL A 339 12.86 -25.58 -9.41
N GLY A 340 12.10 -25.60 -8.34
CA GLY A 340 11.79 -26.85 -7.62
C GLY A 340 11.98 -26.78 -6.14
N THR A 341 12.60 -27.81 -5.54
CA THR A 341 12.89 -27.87 -4.11
C THR A 341 14.35 -28.19 -3.82
N LEU A 342 14.91 -27.63 -2.77
CA LEU A 342 16.31 -27.83 -2.40
C LEU A 342 16.51 -29.07 -1.50
N ASP A 343 15.74 -29.15 -0.42
CA ASP A 343 15.84 -30.22 0.62
C ASP A 343 14.49 -30.92 0.86
N GLY A 344 13.47 -30.64 0.07
CA GLY A 344 12.13 -31.21 0.24
C GLY A 344 11.93 -32.54 -0.52
N ASP A 345 10.77 -33.15 -0.30
CA ASP A 345 10.38 -34.47 -0.83
C ASP A 345 9.98 -34.46 -2.32
N GLY A 346 10.70 -33.72 -3.14
CA GLY A 346 10.49 -33.68 -4.57
C GLY A 346 9.65 -32.49 -5.04
N SER A 347 9.62 -32.33 -6.35
CA SER A 347 8.90 -31.24 -7.01
C SER A 347 8.16 -31.76 -8.23
N ARG A 348 7.01 -31.17 -8.48
CA ARG A 348 6.35 -31.28 -9.78
C ARG A 348 6.48 -29.95 -10.51
N VAL A 349 7.14 -29.97 -11.64
CA VAL A 349 7.36 -28.76 -12.46
C VAL A 349 6.81 -29.02 -13.87
N ASP A 350 5.72 -28.35 -14.22
CA ASP A 350 5.11 -28.41 -15.53
C ASP A 350 5.46 -27.12 -16.30
N ILE A 351 6.27 -27.23 -17.37
CA ILE A 351 6.69 -26.11 -18.19
C ILE A 351 6.09 -26.25 -19.59
N CYS A 352 5.37 -25.21 -20.06
CA CYS A 352 4.74 -25.18 -21.36
C CYS A 352 5.03 -23.86 -22.06
N LEU A 353 5.57 -23.91 -23.28
CA LEU A 353 5.85 -22.74 -24.14
C LEU A 353 6.58 -21.60 -23.40
N SER A 354 7.59 -21.97 -22.60
CA SER A 354 8.34 -21.01 -21.78
C SER A 354 9.84 -21.07 -22.11
N LEU A 355 10.55 -19.99 -21.82
CA LEU A 355 11.99 -19.87 -22.00
C LEU A 355 12.65 -19.61 -20.65
N ILE A 356 13.59 -20.47 -20.26
CA ILE A 356 14.33 -20.33 -19.00
C ILE A 356 15.82 -20.25 -19.34
N HIS A 357 16.46 -19.16 -18.97
CA HIS A 357 17.90 -18.97 -19.03
C HIS A 357 18.48 -18.99 -17.61
N ILE A 358 19.50 -19.82 -17.39
CA ILE A 358 20.17 -20.00 -16.09
C ILE A 358 21.62 -19.59 -16.22
#